data_126ed8445ef5845ed23902178510ecde
#
_entry.id   126ed8445ef5845ed23902178510ecde
#
_cell.length_a   1.000
_cell.length_b   1.000
_cell.length_c   1.000
_cell.angle_alpha   90.00
_cell.angle_beta   90.00
_cell.angle_gamma   90.00
#
_symmetry.space_group_name_H-M   'P 1'
#
loop_
_entity.id
_entity.type
_entity.pdbx_description
1 polymer ?
#
loop_
_entity_poly.entity_id
_entity_poly.type
_entity_poly.pdbx_seq_one_letter_code
_entity_poly.pdbx_strand_id
1 'polypeptide(L)'
;MRVLVFGTYDTSMHPRIATIAEGLAANGLDVAECNAPLGLSTADRVSMLAQPWRVPMLIGRLASRWTTLTARSLRGPAPDVVLVGYLGHFDVVLARFLFGLRAALRRRKIPIVLDHLVGASDTGRDRRLDGGPRQALLRMIDAAALGSADVIVVDTDEHLASLPPQHRDNAIVVHVGAPAAWYAAARAADEGGSAETPGPLRVVFYGLYTPLQGTPTIGAALGAIAADAAAINVTMIGRGQDEAEAKSAAAGNKAVTWLDWVPAAELPALVAKHDICLGIFGTGEKGRRVVPNKVFQGAAAGCAIITSDTAPQRRVLGDAAILVPPGDAGALAAALLELALDRGRLRELRTAARELAAKHFSPAQVVVPLIERLAR
;
A
#
# COMPACT_ATOMS: atom_id res chain seq x y z
N MET A 1 5.46 18.99 -18.61
CA MET A 1 6.54 18.47 -17.75
C MET A 1 6.60 16.97 -17.96
N ARG A 2 7.80 16.45 -18.25
CA ARG A 2 8.05 15.01 -18.46
C ARG A 2 8.58 14.36 -17.20
N VAL A 3 7.86 13.38 -16.68
CA VAL A 3 8.23 12.58 -15.50
C VAL A 3 8.71 11.21 -15.96
N LEU A 4 9.91 10.81 -15.55
CA LEU A 4 10.45 9.47 -15.79
C LEU A 4 10.30 8.65 -14.52
N VAL A 5 9.45 7.63 -14.56
CA VAL A 5 9.35 6.63 -13.49
C VAL A 5 10.49 5.63 -13.67
N PHE A 6 11.40 5.59 -12.69
CA PHE A 6 12.69 4.90 -12.82
C PHE A 6 12.91 3.91 -11.68
N GLY A 7 13.36 2.69 -12.01
CA GLY A 7 13.78 1.74 -10.97
C GLY A 7 13.63 0.27 -11.32
N THR A 8 13.80 -0.54 -10.27
CA THR A 8 13.70 -2.01 -10.31
C THR A 8 12.43 -2.51 -9.60
N TYR A 9 11.38 -1.69 -9.57
CA TYR A 9 10.12 -1.98 -8.88
C TYR A 9 9.27 -3.01 -9.65
N ASP A 10 8.32 -3.60 -8.92
CA ASP A 10 7.33 -4.53 -9.48
C ASP A 10 5.92 -4.06 -9.09
N THR A 11 5.18 -3.59 -10.09
CA THR A 11 3.82 -3.04 -9.90
C THR A 11 2.79 -4.10 -9.53
N SER A 12 3.04 -5.37 -9.85
CA SER A 12 2.17 -6.48 -9.45
C SER A 12 2.22 -6.75 -7.95
N MET A 13 3.37 -6.48 -7.34
CA MET A 13 3.58 -6.64 -5.90
C MET A 13 3.30 -5.35 -5.11
N HIS A 14 3.56 -4.20 -5.72
CA HIS A 14 3.47 -2.88 -5.09
C HIS A 14 2.79 -1.88 -6.05
N PRO A 15 1.45 -1.77 -6.03
CA PRO A 15 0.70 -0.96 -7.00
C PRO A 15 0.88 0.55 -6.83
N ARG A 16 1.44 1.03 -5.70
CA ARG A 16 1.53 2.45 -5.38
C ARG A 16 2.20 3.29 -6.47
N ILE A 17 3.35 2.83 -6.99
CA ILE A 17 4.06 3.58 -8.03
C ILE A 17 3.23 3.70 -9.32
N ALA A 18 2.45 2.67 -9.66
CA ALA A 18 1.51 2.72 -10.77
C ALA A 18 0.39 3.73 -10.51
N THR A 19 -0.15 3.78 -9.29
CA THR A 19 -1.17 4.77 -8.89
C THR A 19 -0.63 6.20 -9.01
N ILE A 20 0.61 6.46 -8.57
CA ILE A 20 1.23 7.78 -8.71
C ILE A 20 1.44 8.12 -10.19
N ALA A 21 1.97 7.20 -10.99
CA ALA A 21 2.19 7.41 -12.42
C ALA A 21 0.87 7.69 -13.17
N GLU A 22 -0.17 6.91 -12.88
CA GLU A 22 -1.53 7.09 -13.41
C GLU A 22 -2.09 8.48 -13.05
N GLY A 23 -1.92 8.87 -11.78
CA GLY A 23 -2.37 10.17 -11.30
C GLY A 23 -1.66 11.34 -11.96
N LEU A 24 -0.34 11.26 -12.15
CA LEU A 24 0.43 12.28 -12.86
C LEU A 24 -0.01 12.39 -14.31
N ALA A 25 -0.22 11.26 -15.00
CA ALA A 25 -0.73 11.25 -16.38
C ALA A 25 -2.15 11.82 -16.47
N ALA A 26 -3.03 11.50 -15.52
CA ALA A 26 -4.39 12.04 -15.47
C ALA A 26 -4.43 13.57 -15.25
N ASN A 27 -3.38 14.14 -14.65
CA ASN A 27 -3.19 15.59 -14.52
C ASN A 27 -2.41 16.22 -15.69
N GLY A 28 -2.27 15.51 -16.82
CA GLY A 28 -1.69 16.06 -18.05
C GLY A 28 -0.16 16.09 -18.11
N LEU A 29 0.53 15.38 -17.22
CA LEU A 29 1.98 15.23 -17.29
C LEU A 29 2.36 14.11 -18.27
N ASP A 30 3.48 14.30 -19.00
CA ASP A 30 4.05 13.26 -19.87
C ASP A 30 4.83 12.25 -19.00
N VAL A 31 4.21 11.11 -18.71
CA VAL A 31 4.80 10.05 -17.86
C VAL A 31 5.42 8.96 -18.73
N ALA A 32 6.72 8.77 -18.60
CA ALA A 32 7.46 7.70 -19.25
C ALA A 32 8.02 6.73 -18.22
N GLU A 33 8.09 5.45 -18.57
CA GLU A 33 8.59 4.39 -17.69
C GLU A 33 9.96 3.89 -18.13
N CYS A 34 10.90 3.82 -17.19
CA CYS A 34 12.19 3.16 -17.33
C CYS A 34 12.35 2.17 -16.19
N ASN A 35 11.81 0.98 -16.37
CA ASN A 35 11.74 -0.06 -15.33
C ASN A 35 12.44 -1.34 -15.79
N ALA A 36 13.14 -2.00 -14.85
CA ALA A 36 13.76 -3.31 -15.02
C ALA A 36 13.56 -4.13 -13.74
N PRO A 37 12.40 -4.81 -13.56
CA PRO A 37 12.05 -5.49 -12.31
C PRO A 37 13.14 -6.44 -11.81
N LEU A 38 13.44 -6.37 -10.49
CA LEU A 38 14.47 -7.21 -9.89
C LEU A 38 14.02 -8.69 -9.79
N GLY A 39 12.70 -8.94 -9.83
CA GLY A 39 12.12 -10.28 -9.72
C GLY A 39 12.34 -10.93 -8.36
N LEU A 40 12.39 -10.14 -7.30
CA LEU A 40 12.56 -10.57 -5.91
C LEU A 40 11.47 -9.93 -5.04
N SER A 41 10.76 -10.74 -4.28
CA SER A 41 9.82 -10.23 -3.27
C SER A 41 10.56 -9.48 -2.15
N THR A 42 9.83 -8.68 -1.38
CA THR A 42 10.39 -8.02 -0.18
C THR A 42 10.91 -9.07 0.82
N ALA A 43 10.22 -10.22 0.94
CA ALA A 43 10.65 -11.31 1.78
C ALA A 43 11.98 -11.91 1.31
N ASP A 44 12.16 -12.10 -0.01
CA ASP A 44 13.41 -12.60 -0.58
C ASP A 44 14.56 -11.63 -0.34
N ARG A 45 14.35 -10.33 -0.57
CA ARG A 45 15.38 -9.28 -0.35
C ARG A 45 15.87 -9.29 1.09
N VAL A 46 14.95 -9.38 2.07
CA VAL A 46 15.31 -9.42 3.49
C VAL A 46 15.97 -10.75 3.87
N SER A 47 15.48 -11.88 3.36
CA SER A 47 16.08 -13.20 3.61
C SER A 47 17.50 -13.28 3.05
N MET A 48 17.76 -12.68 1.89
CA MET A 48 19.10 -12.61 1.30
C MET A 48 20.06 -11.78 2.14
N LEU A 49 19.61 -10.69 2.75
CA LEU A 49 20.43 -9.91 3.68
C LEU A 49 20.77 -10.70 4.97
N ALA A 50 19.90 -11.64 5.35
CA ALA A 50 20.15 -12.56 6.47
C ALA A 50 21.11 -13.71 6.09
N GLN A 51 21.37 -13.95 4.80
CA GLN A 51 22.17 -15.05 4.25
C GLN A 51 23.37 -14.47 3.46
N PRO A 52 24.54 -14.21 4.08
CA PRO A 52 25.67 -13.51 3.46
C PRO A 52 26.14 -14.12 2.11
N TRP A 53 26.02 -15.44 1.95
CA TRP A 53 26.41 -16.14 0.71
C TRP A 53 25.48 -15.84 -0.48
N ARG A 54 24.29 -15.30 -0.25
CA ARG A 54 23.34 -14.88 -1.32
C ARG A 54 23.50 -13.41 -1.74
N VAL A 55 24.24 -12.62 -0.96
CA VAL A 55 24.50 -11.20 -1.26
C VAL A 55 25.18 -11.00 -2.62
N PRO A 56 26.21 -11.80 -3.04
CA PRO A 56 26.81 -11.66 -4.36
C PRO A 56 25.81 -11.84 -5.50
N MET A 57 24.86 -12.77 -5.37
CA MET A 57 23.80 -12.97 -6.36
C MET A 57 22.86 -11.75 -6.45
N LEU A 58 22.51 -11.15 -5.30
CA LEU A 58 21.70 -9.93 -5.26
C LEU A 58 22.42 -8.77 -5.94
N ILE A 59 23.71 -8.58 -5.65
CA ILE A 59 24.55 -7.55 -6.27
C ILE A 59 24.65 -7.78 -7.78
N GLY A 60 24.88 -9.01 -8.24
CA GLY A 60 24.96 -9.35 -9.66
C GLY A 60 23.65 -9.08 -10.41
N ARG A 61 22.49 -9.44 -9.82
CA ARG A 61 21.17 -9.11 -10.37
C ARG A 61 20.94 -7.60 -10.43
N LEU A 62 21.25 -6.90 -9.36
CA LEU A 62 21.09 -5.44 -9.30
C LEU A 62 21.97 -4.76 -10.36
N ALA A 63 23.25 -5.14 -10.49
CA ALA A 63 24.17 -4.62 -11.49
C ALA A 63 23.64 -4.85 -12.92
N SER A 64 23.13 -6.04 -13.21
CA SER A 64 22.51 -6.35 -14.51
C SER A 64 21.29 -5.48 -14.81
N ARG A 65 20.42 -5.23 -13.81
CA ARG A 65 19.26 -4.34 -13.98
C ARG A 65 19.70 -2.89 -14.15
N TRP A 66 20.68 -2.45 -13.39
CA TRP A 66 21.24 -1.10 -13.49
C TRP A 66 21.89 -0.82 -14.84
N THR A 67 22.59 -1.79 -15.45
CA THR A 67 23.10 -1.63 -16.84
C THR A 67 21.96 -1.43 -17.83
N THR A 68 20.85 -2.19 -17.67
CA THR A 68 19.65 -2.03 -18.50
C THR A 68 18.99 -0.66 -18.30
N LEU A 69 18.80 -0.23 -17.04
CA LEU A 69 18.23 1.07 -16.71
C LEU A 69 19.09 2.21 -17.26
N THR A 70 20.41 2.13 -17.10
CA THR A 70 21.35 3.12 -17.62
C THR A 70 21.25 3.22 -19.14
N ALA A 71 21.33 2.08 -19.86
CA ALA A 71 21.25 2.05 -21.30
C ALA A 71 19.91 2.63 -21.83
N ARG A 72 18.79 2.28 -21.20
CA ARG A 72 17.46 2.80 -21.56
C ARG A 72 17.34 4.30 -21.27
N SER A 73 17.79 4.74 -20.09
CA SER A 73 17.72 6.15 -19.70
C SER A 73 18.57 7.05 -20.60
N LEU A 74 19.73 6.58 -21.06
CA LEU A 74 20.61 7.36 -21.94
C LEU A 74 20.06 7.51 -23.37
N ARG A 75 19.32 6.51 -23.86
CA ARG A 75 18.70 6.53 -25.20
C ARG A 75 17.43 7.39 -25.25
N GLY A 76 16.76 7.58 -24.13
CA GLY A 76 15.53 8.36 -24.06
C GLY A 76 15.76 9.87 -23.99
N PRO A 77 14.73 10.68 -24.27
CA PRO A 77 14.78 12.11 -24.04
C PRO A 77 14.97 12.41 -22.54
N ALA A 78 15.60 13.57 -22.25
CA ALA A 78 15.83 13.93 -20.86
C ALA A 78 14.50 14.26 -20.17
N PRO A 79 14.27 13.68 -18.98
CA PRO A 79 13.12 14.02 -18.19
C PRO A 79 13.28 15.40 -17.53
N ASP A 80 12.15 15.99 -17.14
CA ASP A 80 12.13 17.16 -16.28
C ASP A 80 12.23 16.75 -14.80
N VAL A 81 11.71 15.56 -14.44
CA VAL A 81 11.70 14.99 -13.10
C VAL A 81 11.93 13.47 -13.19
N VAL A 82 12.62 12.90 -12.23
CA VAL A 82 12.77 11.45 -12.07
C VAL A 82 12.05 11.01 -10.80
N LEU A 83 11.11 10.07 -10.93
CA LEU A 83 10.38 9.47 -9.82
C LEU A 83 10.89 8.05 -9.59
N VAL A 84 11.47 7.79 -8.43
CA VAL A 84 11.94 6.46 -8.01
C VAL A 84 10.90 5.82 -7.10
N GLY A 85 10.44 4.63 -7.51
CA GLY A 85 9.37 3.92 -6.80
C GLY A 85 9.81 3.30 -5.48
N TYR A 86 8.82 2.82 -4.74
CA TYR A 86 8.99 2.13 -3.47
C TYR A 86 10.01 0.97 -3.56
N LEU A 87 10.77 0.77 -2.49
CA LEU A 87 11.95 -0.12 -2.41
C LEU A 87 13.14 0.29 -3.30
N GLY A 88 13.10 1.48 -3.88
CA GLY A 88 14.16 2.02 -4.74
C GLY A 88 15.36 2.62 -3.99
N HIS A 89 15.70 2.14 -2.77
CA HIS A 89 16.81 2.68 -1.97
C HIS A 89 18.14 2.72 -2.71
N PHE A 90 18.41 1.70 -3.53
CA PHE A 90 19.60 1.66 -4.37
C PHE A 90 19.40 2.41 -5.70
N ASP A 91 18.20 2.32 -6.26
CA ASP A 91 17.87 2.92 -7.56
C ASP A 91 17.92 4.46 -7.51
N VAL A 92 17.56 5.08 -6.36
CA VAL A 92 17.64 6.53 -6.18
C VAL A 92 19.09 7.02 -6.19
N VAL A 93 20.03 6.23 -5.66
CA VAL A 93 21.46 6.55 -5.70
C VAL A 93 21.97 6.50 -7.16
N LEU A 94 21.58 5.46 -7.92
CA LEU A 94 21.86 5.37 -9.34
C LEU A 94 21.24 6.55 -10.11
N ALA A 95 19.97 6.86 -9.84
CA ALA A 95 19.28 7.99 -10.45
C ALA A 95 20.01 9.31 -10.18
N ARG A 96 20.43 9.56 -8.92
CA ARG A 96 21.21 10.74 -8.55
C ARG A 96 22.49 10.86 -9.37
N PHE A 97 23.22 9.77 -9.54
CA PHE A 97 24.45 9.75 -10.34
C PHE A 97 24.17 10.04 -11.81
N LEU A 98 23.26 9.28 -12.45
CA LEU A 98 22.99 9.38 -13.89
C LEU A 98 22.38 10.72 -14.28
N PHE A 99 21.34 11.15 -13.57
CA PHE A 99 20.62 12.37 -13.90
C PHE A 99 21.30 13.61 -13.33
N GLY A 100 22.11 13.48 -12.28
CA GLY A 100 23.02 14.52 -11.82
C GLY A 100 24.08 14.86 -12.89
N LEU A 101 24.70 13.86 -13.49
CA LEU A 101 25.63 14.05 -14.61
C LEU A 101 24.93 14.70 -15.84
N ARG A 102 23.73 14.20 -16.20
CA ARG A 102 22.94 14.79 -17.30
C ARG A 102 22.53 16.22 -17.01
N ALA A 103 22.16 16.54 -15.79
CA ALA A 103 21.81 17.89 -15.33
C ALA A 103 23.01 18.84 -15.48
N ALA A 104 24.20 18.39 -15.05
CA ALA A 104 25.44 19.17 -15.18
C ALA A 104 25.78 19.46 -16.65
N LEU A 105 25.72 18.45 -17.53
CA LEU A 105 25.99 18.59 -18.96
C LEU A 105 24.99 19.52 -19.65
N ARG A 106 23.73 19.55 -19.21
CA ARG A 106 22.66 20.38 -19.79
C ARG A 106 22.44 21.70 -19.08
N ARG A 107 23.17 21.97 -18.00
CA ARG A 107 23.01 23.15 -17.13
C ARG A 107 21.57 23.33 -16.65
N ARG A 108 20.85 22.23 -16.43
CA ARG A 108 19.45 22.22 -15.98
C ARG A 108 19.27 21.20 -14.86
N LYS A 109 18.73 21.63 -13.72
CA LYS A 109 18.42 20.74 -12.60
C LYS A 109 17.34 19.73 -13.02
N ILE A 110 17.53 18.45 -12.67
CA ILE A 110 16.55 17.38 -12.82
C ILE A 110 16.24 16.86 -11.41
N PRO A 111 15.14 17.29 -10.79
CA PRO A 111 14.77 16.85 -9.46
C PRO A 111 14.53 15.34 -9.40
N ILE A 112 14.95 14.72 -8.30
CA ILE A 112 14.76 13.32 -8.02
C ILE A 112 13.77 13.19 -6.87
N VAL A 113 12.66 12.52 -7.14
CA VAL A 113 11.61 12.18 -6.19
C VAL A 113 11.78 10.74 -5.76
N LEU A 114 11.80 10.47 -4.46
CA LEU A 114 11.83 9.12 -3.89
C LEU A 114 10.51 8.83 -3.18
N ASP A 115 9.81 7.78 -3.62
CA ASP A 115 8.66 7.23 -2.88
C ASP A 115 9.17 6.35 -1.73
N HIS A 116 9.16 6.92 -0.52
CA HIS A 116 9.73 6.33 0.69
C HIS A 116 8.62 5.97 1.70
N LEU A 117 7.95 4.84 1.47
CA LEU A 117 6.88 4.36 2.36
C LEU A 117 7.41 3.84 3.70
N VAL A 118 8.48 3.07 3.68
CA VAL A 118 9.06 2.42 4.87
C VAL A 118 10.56 2.32 4.70
N GLY A 119 11.31 2.71 5.73
CA GLY A 119 12.76 2.54 5.77
C GLY A 119 13.18 1.07 5.78
N ALA A 120 14.34 0.77 5.22
CA ALA A 120 14.95 -0.55 5.31
C ALA A 120 15.25 -0.92 6.78
N SER A 121 15.64 0.06 7.59
CA SER A 121 15.89 -0.08 9.02
C SER A 121 14.62 -0.41 9.82
N ASP A 122 13.47 0.18 9.48
CA ASP A 122 12.17 -0.11 10.10
C ASP A 122 11.69 -1.51 9.73
N THR A 123 11.86 -1.90 8.46
CA THR A 123 11.55 -3.27 8.01
C THR A 123 12.42 -4.30 8.73
N GLY A 124 13.70 -3.99 8.97
CA GLY A 124 14.61 -4.85 9.75
C GLY A 124 14.11 -5.02 11.20
N ARG A 125 13.68 -3.93 11.83
CA ARG A 125 13.18 -3.92 13.21
C ARG A 125 11.90 -4.76 13.36
N ASP A 126 10.94 -4.62 12.44
CA ASP A 126 9.72 -5.43 12.41
C ASP A 126 9.99 -6.94 12.32
N ARG A 127 11.14 -7.32 11.74
CA ARG A 127 11.55 -8.71 11.59
C ARG A 127 12.55 -9.18 12.67
N ARG A 128 12.63 -8.47 13.80
CA ARG A 128 13.51 -8.78 14.93
C ARG A 128 15.01 -8.81 14.56
N LEU A 129 15.42 -8.05 13.56
CA LEU A 129 16.83 -7.82 13.23
C LEU A 129 17.37 -6.62 14.02
N ASP A 130 17.00 -6.53 15.31
CA ASP A 130 17.32 -5.41 16.16
C ASP A 130 18.79 -5.47 16.60
N GLY A 131 19.48 -4.33 16.45
CA GLY A 131 20.83 -4.14 16.93
C GLY A 131 21.96 -4.64 16.01
N GLY A 132 23.20 -4.32 16.39
CA GLY A 132 24.41 -4.77 15.73
C GLY A 132 24.72 -4.14 14.35
N PRO A 133 25.77 -4.66 13.66
CA PRO A 133 26.26 -4.10 12.39
C PRO A 133 25.24 -4.07 11.27
N ARG A 134 24.28 -5.04 11.26
CA ARG A 134 23.23 -5.13 10.24
C ARG A 134 22.27 -3.96 10.31
N GLN A 135 21.82 -3.59 11.51
CA GLN A 135 20.94 -2.44 11.70
C GLN A 135 21.65 -1.12 11.33
N ALA A 136 22.95 -1.02 11.61
CA ALA A 136 23.76 0.12 11.20
C ALA A 136 23.86 0.22 9.67
N LEU A 137 24.04 -0.92 8.97
CA LEU A 137 24.04 -0.98 7.50
C LEU A 137 22.69 -0.54 6.92
N LEU A 138 21.56 -1.02 7.47
CA LEU A 138 20.24 -0.63 7.00
C LEU A 138 19.98 0.87 7.17
N ARG A 139 20.39 1.45 8.31
CA ARG A 139 20.32 2.92 8.52
C ARG A 139 21.20 3.69 7.55
N MET A 140 22.38 3.17 7.20
CA MET A 140 23.26 3.80 6.22
C MET A 140 22.63 3.76 4.80
N ILE A 141 21.97 2.66 4.44
CA ILE A 141 21.22 2.54 3.17
C ILE A 141 20.08 3.57 3.14
N ASP A 142 19.30 3.67 4.23
CA ASP A 142 18.22 4.66 4.33
C ASP A 142 18.78 6.09 4.21
N ALA A 143 19.85 6.41 4.92
CA ALA A 143 20.47 7.73 4.87
C ALA A 143 21.00 8.08 3.47
N ALA A 144 21.62 7.12 2.78
CA ALA A 144 22.08 7.31 1.40
C ALA A 144 20.92 7.54 0.42
N ALA A 145 19.82 6.79 0.60
CA ALA A 145 18.62 6.94 -0.23
C ALA A 145 17.97 8.31 -0.02
N LEU A 146 17.71 8.69 1.24
CA LEU A 146 17.11 9.98 1.58
C LEU A 146 17.99 11.17 1.14
N GLY A 147 19.30 11.07 1.32
CA GLY A 147 20.26 12.08 0.86
C GLY A 147 20.38 12.21 -0.66
N SER A 148 19.93 11.20 -1.41
CA SER A 148 19.92 11.20 -2.88
C SER A 148 18.67 11.81 -3.50
N ALA A 149 17.62 12.07 -2.72
CA ALA A 149 16.36 12.64 -3.19
C ALA A 149 16.29 14.15 -2.98
N ASP A 150 15.71 14.88 -3.93
CA ASP A 150 15.34 16.30 -3.78
C ASP A 150 13.96 16.45 -3.15
N VAL A 151 13.05 15.49 -3.40
CA VAL A 151 11.72 15.40 -2.80
C VAL A 151 11.51 13.98 -2.30
N ILE A 152 11.05 13.86 -1.06
CA ILE A 152 10.73 12.58 -0.44
C ILE A 152 9.21 12.49 -0.32
N VAL A 153 8.63 11.41 -0.83
CA VAL A 153 7.20 11.13 -0.74
C VAL A 153 6.98 10.07 0.34
N VAL A 154 6.13 10.37 1.29
CA VAL A 154 5.63 9.44 2.32
C VAL A 154 4.11 9.34 2.24
N ASP A 155 3.49 8.36 2.89
CA ASP A 155 2.04 8.12 2.79
C ASP A 155 1.22 8.69 3.95
N THR A 156 1.87 8.97 5.10
CA THR A 156 1.20 9.48 6.31
C THR A 156 2.06 10.55 7.01
N ASP A 157 1.42 11.39 7.83
CA ASP A 157 2.13 12.36 8.67
C ASP A 157 3.01 11.67 9.72
N GLU A 158 2.61 10.47 10.17
CA GLU A 158 3.40 9.65 11.08
C GLU A 158 4.71 9.18 10.44
N HIS A 159 4.68 8.81 9.15
CA HIS A 159 5.89 8.51 8.41
C HIS A 159 6.74 9.77 8.17
N LEU A 160 6.12 10.91 7.85
CA LEU A 160 6.84 12.17 7.74
C LEU A 160 7.52 12.55 9.05
N ALA A 161 6.82 12.43 10.18
CA ALA A 161 7.38 12.71 11.51
C ALA A 161 8.51 11.74 11.90
N SER A 162 8.51 10.52 11.37
CA SER A 162 9.54 9.50 11.61
C SER A 162 10.84 9.73 10.83
N LEU A 163 10.80 10.56 9.77
CA LEU A 163 12.00 10.90 9.01
C LEU A 163 13.01 11.66 9.88
N PRO A 164 14.32 11.51 9.61
CA PRO A 164 15.35 12.33 10.22
C PRO A 164 15.05 13.83 10.01
N PRO A 165 15.23 14.69 11.03
CA PRO A 165 14.82 16.10 10.96
C PRO A 165 15.29 16.84 9.72
N GLN A 166 16.53 16.59 9.27
CA GLN A 166 17.12 17.24 8.09
C GLN A 166 16.43 16.91 6.75
N HIS A 167 15.54 15.92 6.71
CA HIS A 167 14.84 15.50 5.49
C HIS A 167 13.36 15.88 5.48
N ARG A 168 12.80 16.37 6.61
CA ARG A 168 11.36 16.65 6.74
C ARG A 168 10.90 17.79 5.85
N ASP A 169 11.69 18.82 5.69
CA ASP A 169 11.37 19.99 4.85
C ASP A 169 11.31 19.63 3.35
N ASN A 170 12.00 18.56 2.96
CA ASN A 170 11.98 18.02 1.60
C ASN A 170 10.96 16.90 1.43
N ALA A 171 10.21 16.56 2.47
CA ALA A 171 9.22 15.50 2.43
C ALA A 171 7.79 16.05 2.26
N ILE A 172 6.96 15.25 1.60
CA ILE A 172 5.53 15.53 1.41
C ILE A 172 4.72 14.27 1.64
N VAL A 173 3.49 14.45 2.10
CA VAL A 173 2.54 13.34 2.25
C VAL A 173 1.73 13.20 0.96
N VAL A 174 1.80 12.00 0.37
CA VAL A 174 0.96 11.58 -0.75
C VAL A 174 0.31 10.27 -0.34
N HIS A 175 -0.98 10.27 -0.11
CA HIS A 175 -1.71 9.08 0.30
C HIS A 175 -1.58 7.94 -0.72
N VAL A 176 -1.81 6.70 -0.28
CA VAL A 176 -1.67 5.54 -1.16
C VAL A 176 -2.67 5.57 -2.32
N GLY A 177 -3.91 5.93 -2.04
CA GLY A 177 -4.97 5.96 -3.03
C GLY A 177 -5.40 4.58 -3.55
N ALA A 178 -6.24 4.59 -4.57
CA ALA A 178 -6.72 3.40 -5.24
C ALA A 178 -6.61 3.54 -6.77
N PRO A 179 -6.02 2.55 -7.49
CA PRO A 179 -5.98 2.54 -8.94
C PRO A 179 -7.38 2.62 -9.59
N ALA A 180 -7.48 3.18 -10.81
CA ALA A 180 -8.74 3.38 -11.53
C ALA A 180 -9.56 2.09 -11.72
N ALA A 181 -8.88 0.92 -11.78
CA ALA A 181 -9.54 -0.38 -11.88
C ALA A 181 -10.53 -0.67 -10.75
N TRP A 182 -10.29 -0.15 -9.53
CA TRP A 182 -11.17 -0.34 -8.38
C TRP A 182 -12.48 0.44 -8.54
N TYR A 183 -12.40 1.67 -9.06
CA TYR A 183 -13.58 2.49 -9.39
C TYR A 183 -14.38 1.91 -10.54
N ALA A 184 -13.70 1.36 -11.56
CA ALA A 184 -14.34 0.68 -12.67
C ALA A 184 -15.10 -0.57 -12.20
N ALA A 185 -14.51 -1.35 -11.30
CA ALA A 185 -15.15 -2.53 -10.73
C ALA A 185 -16.40 -2.18 -9.90
N ALA A 186 -16.39 -1.07 -9.15
CA ALA A 186 -17.56 -0.59 -8.42
C ALA A 186 -18.72 -0.25 -9.38
N ARG A 187 -18.44 0.50 -10.45
CA ARG A 187 -19.46 0.85 -11.47
C ARG A 187 -20.04 -0.39 -12.12
N ALA A 188 -19.21 -1.35 -12.53
CA ALA A 188 -19.67 -2.60 -13.13
C ALA A 188 -20.53 -3.44 -12.17
N ALA A 189 -20.21 -3.43 -10.87
CA ALA A 189 -21.04 -4.12 -9.86
C ALA A 189 -22.42 -3.46 -9.67
N ASP A 190 -22.46 -2.12 -9.72
CA ASP A 190 -23.74 -1.37 -9.65
C ASP A 190 -24.63 -1.66 -10.87
N GLU A 191 -24.07 -1.63 -12.07
CA GLU A 191 -24.77 -1.95 -13.34
C GLU A 191 -25.28 -3.40 -13.36
N GLY A 192 -24.53 -4.32 -12.74
CA GLY A 192 -24.90 -5.73 -12.60
C GLY A 192 -25.95 -6.02 -11.51
N GLY A 193 -26.46 -4.99 -10.82
CA GLY A 193 -27.46 -5.14 -9.75
C GLY A 193 -26.93 -5.82 -8.49
N SER A 194 -25.61 -5.95 -8.34
CA SER A 194 -24.98 -6.64 -7.20
C SER A 194 -25.05 -5.83 -5.89
N ALA A 195 -25.32 -4.54 -5.98
CA ALA A 195 -25.24 -3.61 -4.84
C ALA A 195 -26.38 -3.78 -3.81
N GLU A 196 -27.54 -4.31 -4.21
CA GLU A 196 -28.73 -4.42 -3.35
C GLU A 196 -29.29 -5.85 -3.28
N THR A 197 -28.47 -6.87 -3.49
CA THR A 197 -28.96 -8.25 -3.44
C THR A 197 -29.39 -8.61 -2.00
N PRO A 198 -30.67 -8.99 -1.77
CA PRO A 198 -31.09 -9.50 -0.48
C PRO A 198 -30.30 -10.74 -0.11
N GLY A 199 -29.86 -10.83 1.14
CA GLY A 199 -29.11 -11.99 1.59
C GLY A 199 -28.15 -11.69 2.75
N PRO A 200 -27.26 -12.63 3.09
CA PRO A 200 -26.25 -12.43 4.12
C PRO A 200 -25.32 -11.27 3.79
N LEU A 201 -24.84 -10.59 4.83
CA LEU A 201 -23.80 -9.56 4.72
C LEU A 201 -22.52 -10.18 4.14
N ARG A 202 -21.97 -9.59 3.09
CA ARG A 202 -20.76 -10.09 2.41
C ARG A 202 -19.56 -9.29 2.86
N VAL A 203 -18.63 -9.93 3.55
CA VAL A 203 -17.43 -9.31 4.11
C VAL A 203 -16.20 -9.86 3.41
N VAL A 204 -15.24 -9.01 3.06
CA VAL A 204 -13.96 -9.44 2.49
C VAL A 204 -12.77 -8.89 3.27
N PHE A 205 -11.78 -9.75 3.45
CA PHE A 205 -10.41 -9.39 3.81
C PHE A 205 -9.45 -9.95 2.77
N TYR A 206 -8.44 -9.20 2.38
CA TYR A 206 -7.36 -9.66 1.51
C TYR A 206 -6.01 -9.08 1.90
N GLY A 207 -4.96 -9.91 1.82
CA GLY A 207 -3.59 -9.51 2.11
C GLY A 207 -2.76 -10.61 2.75
N LEU A 208 -1.48 -10.29 3.05
CA LEU A 208 -0.61 -11.22 3.75
C LEU A 208 -1.04 -11.35 5.21
N TYR A 209 -1.07 -12.58 5.73
CA TYR A 209 -1.39 -12.83 7.14
C TYR A 209 -0.14 -12.61 7.99
N THR A 210 0.03 -11.37 8.43
CA THR A 210 1.17 -10.89 9.22
C THR A 210 0.68 -10.14 10.45
N PRO A 211 1.51 -9.93 11.49
CA PRO A 211 1.13 -9.20 12.69
C PRO A 211 0.56 -7.79 12.42
N LEU A 212 1.05 -7.11 11.37
CA LEU A 212 0.49 -5.83 10.92
C LEU A 212 -0.99 -5.94 10.59
N GLN A 213 -1.38 -7.03 9.93
CA GLN A 213 -2.76 -7.20 9.46
C GLN A 213 -3.72 -7.57 10.58
N GLY A 214 -3.23 -8.23 11.65
CA GLY A 214 -4.05 -8.65 12.78
C GLY A 214 -5.09 -9.71 12.41
N THR A 215 -4.75 -10.63 11.50
CA THR A 215 -5.67 -11.69 11.06
C THR A 215 -6.12 -12.62 12.18
N PRO A 216 -5.35 -12.89 13.26
CA PRO A 216 -5.88 -13.59 14.44
C PRO A 216 -7.04 -12.86 15.13
N THR A 217 -6.98 -11.52 15.20
CA THR A 217 -8.08 -10.69 15.72
C THR A 217 -9.33 -10.84 14.84
N ILE A 218 -9.16 -10.84 13.51
CA ILE A 218 -10.27 -11.09 12.58
C ILE A 218 -10.82 -12.51 12.83
N GLY A 219 -9.95 -13.52 12.91
CA GLY A 219 -10.34 -14.90 13.20
C GLY A 219 -11.16 -15.01 14.48
N ALA A 220 -10.69 -14.38 15.57
CA ALA A 220 -11.40 -14.39 16.86
C ALA A 220 -12.77 -13.72 16.78
N ALA A 221 -12.89 -12.59 16.07
CA ALA A 221 -14.18 -11.94 15.83
C ALA A 221 -15.13 -12.86 15.04
N LEU A 222 -14.63 -13.53 14.00
CA LEU A 222 -15.43 -14.48 13.21
C LEU A 222 -15.84 -15.71 14.01
N GLY A 223 -14.99 -16.20 14.92
CA GLY A 223 -15.35 -17.26 15.85
C GLY A 223 -16.46 -16.85 16.82
N ALA A 224 -16.40 -15.60 17.32
CA ALA A 224 -17.42 -15.07 18.26
C ALA A 224 -18.81 -14.96 17.62
N ILE A 225 -18.90 -14.69 16.30
CA ILE A 225 -20.18 -14.58 15.57
C ILE A 225 -20.58 -15.87 14.84
N ALA A 226 -19.96 -17.01 15.15
CA ALA A 226 -20.23 -18.26 14.46
C ALA A 226 -21.70 -18.75 14.58
N ALA A 227 -22.37 -18.39 15.68
CA ALA A 227 -23.80 -18.67 15.87
C ALA A 227 -24.70 -17.88 14.92
N ASP A 228 -24.24 -16.69 14.47
CA ASP A 228 -24.95 -15.77 13.57
C ASP A 228 -24.52 -15.96 12.10
N ALA A 229 -23.86 -17.09 11.80
CA ALA A 229 -23.25 -17.37 10.48
C ALA A 229 -24.26 -17.30 9.30
N ALA A 230 -25.55 -17.51 9.55
CA ALA A 230 -26.58 -17.38 8.53
C ALA A 230 -26.76 -15.95 8.01
N ALA A 231 -26.34 -14.93 8.79
CA ALA A 231 -26.50 -13.52 8.46
C ALA A 231 -25.24 -12.90 7.80
N ILE A 232 -24.07 -13.56 7.84
CA ILE A 232 -22.79 -12.98 7.44
C ILE A 232 -21.95 -14.02 6.70
N ASN A 233 -21.56 -13.75 5.47
CA ASN A 233 -20.61 -14.54 4.69
C ASN A 233 -19.27 -13.78 4.61
N VAL A 234 -18.16 -14.47 4.87
CA VAL A 234 -16.83 -13.85 4.90
C VAL A 234 -15.89 -14.53 3.93
N THR A 235 -15.20 -13.74 3.12
CA THR A 235 -14.13 -14.20 2.24
C THR A 235 -12.79 -13.70 2.78
N MET A 236 -11.95 -14.63 3.22
CA MET A 236 -10.61 -14.36 3.73
C MET A 236 -9.58 -14.77 2.68
N ILE A 237 -8.86 -13.79 2.10
CA ILE A 237 -7.93 -14.02 0.98
C ILE A 237 -6.50 -13.75 1.42
N GLY A 238 -5.62 -14.74 1.28
CA GLY A 238 -4.20 -14.59 1.53
C GLY A 238 -3.58 -15.72 2.33
N ARG A 239 -2.26 -15.58 2.53
CA ARG A 239 -1.43 -16.52 3.31
C ARG A 239 -0.43 -15.74 4.16
N GLY A 240 0.16 -16.38 5.14
CA GLY A 240 1.24 -15.81 5.94
C GLY A 240 1.45 -16.51 7.25
N GLN A 241 2.33 -15.93 8.08
CA GLN A 241 2.75 -16.56 9.34
C GLN A 241 1.61 -16.73 10.35
N ASP A 242 0.59 -15.86 10.30
CA ASP A 242 -0.52 -15.86 11.26
C ASP A 242 -1.74 -16.65 10.74
N GLU A 243 -1.60 -17.37 9.62
CA GLU A 243 -2.71 -18.07 8.96
C GLU A 243 -3.32 -19.18 9.83
N ALA A 244 -2.46 -20.02 10.43
CA ALA A 244 -2.91 -21.11 11.27
C ALA A 244 -3.67 -20.62 12.51
N GLU A 245 -3.18 -19.54 13.12
CA GLU A 245 -3.82 -18.91 14.28
C GLU A 245 -5.17 -18.28 13.90
N ALA A 246 -5.23 -17.54 12.78
CA ALA A 246 -6.46 -16.93 12.30
C ALA A 246 -7.55 -17.99 11.99
N LYS A 247 -7.17 -19.08 11.30
CA LYS A 247 -8.09 -20.19 11.02
C LYS A 247 -8.56 -20.91 12.29
N SER A 248 -7.66 -21.14 13.24
CA SER A 248 -8.00 -21.75 14.53
C SER A 248 -8.95 -20.87 15.33
N ALA A 249 -8.72 -19.56 15.39
CA ALA A 249 -9.58 -18.61 16.10
C ALA A 249 -10.98 -18.48 15.48
N ALA A 250 -11.10 -18.64 14.16
CA ALA A 250 -12.38 -18.66 13.45
C ALA A 250 -13.08 -20.04 13.45
N ALA A 251 -12.51 -21.04 14.12
CA ALA A 251 -13.03 -22.40 14.11
C ALA A 251 -14.50 -22.46 14.54
N GLY A 252 -15.28 -23.25 13.80
CA GLY A 252 -16.74 -23.36 14.02
C GLY A 252 -17.58 -22.40 13.16
N ASN A 253 -17.02 -21.35 12.57
CA ASN A 253 -17.74 -20.50 11.65
C ASN A 253 -17.70 -21.04 10.22
N LYS A 254 -18.80 -21.69 9.80
CA LYS A 254 -18.92 -22.32 8.46
C LYS A 254 -19.17 -21.31 7.34
N ALA A 255 -19.45 -20.04 7.65
CA ALA A 255 -19.66 -18.99 6.69
C ALA A 255 -18.37 -18.32 6.21
N VAL A 256 -17.20 -18.81 6.66
CA VAL A 256 -15.90 -18.28 6.25
C VAL A 256 -15.33 -19.11 5.09
N THR A 257 -15.11 -18.44 3.95
CA THR A 257 -14.41 -19.00 2.80
C THR A 257 -12.95 -18.54 2.83
N TRP A 258 -12.02 -19.48 2.78
CA TRP A 258 -10.59 -19.22 2.78
C TRP A 258 -10.03 -19.41 1.36
N LEU A 259 -9.44 -18.36 0.81
CA LEU A 259 -8.77 -18.38 -0.50
C LEU A 259 -7.29 -18.06 -0.30
N ASP A 260 -6.41 -18.89 -0.84
CA ASP A 260 -4.97 -18.72 -0.67
C ASP A 260 -4.45 -17.50 -1.45
N TRP A 261 -4.96 -17.30 -2.66
CA TRP A 261 -4.53 -16.24 -3.56
C TRP A 261 -5.58 -15.92 -4.61
N VAL A 262 -5.67 -14.64 -4.99
CA VAL A 262 -6.44 -14.14 -6.13
C VAL A 262 -5.54 -13.28 -6.99
N PRO A 263 -5.52 -13.46 -8.33
CA PRO A 263 -4.74 -12.60 -9.21
C PRO A 263 -5.08 -11.12 -9.02
N ALA A 264 -4.07 -10.26 -9.02
CA ALA A 264 -4.25 -8.82 -8.75
C ALA A 264 -5.26 -8.16 -9.71
N ALA A 265 -5.35 -8.64 -10.96
CA ALA A 265 -6.29 -8.13 -11.95
C ALA A 265 -7.76 -8.50 -11.65
N GLU A 266 -8.00 -9.61 -10.93
CA GLU A 266 -9.35 -10.10 -10.59
C GLU A 266 -9.85 -9.54 -9.24
N LEU A 267 -8.92 -9.09 -8.40
CA LEU A 267 -9.21 -8.66 -7.03
C LEU A 267 -10.21 -7.49 -6.96
N PRO A 268 -10.12 -6.44 -7.81
CA PRO A 268 -11.10 -5.35 -7.79
C PRO A 268 -12.53 -5.82 -8.01
N ALA A 269 -12.75 -6.67 -9.03
CA ALA A 269 -14.09 -7.20 -9.36
C ALA A 269 -14.62 -8.15 -8.27
N LEU A 270 -13.74 -8.89 -7.60
CA LEU A 270 -14.11 -9.75 -6.48
C LEU A 270 -14.52 -8.89 -5.27
N VAL A 271 -13.72 -7.90 -4.90
CA VAL A 271 -14.00 -7.03 -3.74
C VAL A 271 -15.28 -6.21 -3.95
N ALA A 272 -15.53 -5.70 -5.14
CA ALA A 272 -16.74 -4.93 -5.47
C ALA A 272 -18.06 -5.72 -5.31
N LYS A 273 -17.98 -7.06 -5.21
CA LYS A 273 -19.15 -7.92 -4.91
C LYS A 273 -19.45 -8.02 -3.41
N HIS A 274 -18.64 -7.43 -2.55
CA HIS A 274 -18.78 -7.47 -1.09
C HIS A 274 -19.36 -6.16 -0.56
N ASP A 275 -19.96 -6.23 0.61
CA ASP A 275 -20.60 -5.09 1.27
C ASP A 275 -19.61 -4.36 2.18
N ILE A 276 -18.69 -5.11 2.81
CA ILE A 276 -17.68 -4.62 3.74
C ILE A 276 -16.29 -5.10 3.32
N CYS A 277 -15.32 -4.19 3.34
CA CYS A 277 -13.90 -4.49 3.25
C CYS A 277 -13.22 -4.24 4.61
N LEU A 278 -12.57 -5.27 5.15
CA LEU A 278 -11.82 -5.18 6.40
C LEU A 278 -10.42 -4.59 6.15
N GLY A 279 -10.02 -3.63 7.01
CA GLY A 279 -8.69 -3.03 7.01
C GLY A 279 -7.64 -3.88 7.74
N ILE A 280 -6.93 -3.28 8.70
CA ILE A 280 -5.93 -3.93 9.56
C ILE A 280 -6.30 -3.79 11.02
N PHE A 281 -5.91 -4.78 11.85
CA PHE A 281 -6.25 -4.84 13.27
C PHE A 281 -5.05 -5.15 14.16
N GLY A 282 -3.83 -5.12 13.59
CA GLY A 282 -2.60 -5.38 14.34
C GLY A 282 -2.32 -4.31 15.39
N THR A 283 -1.75 -4.72 16.53
CA THR A 283 -1.46 -3.85 17.68
C THR A 283 -0.06 -3.23 17.65
N GLY A 284 0.79 -3.65 16.72
CA GLY A 284 2.18 -3.20 16.60
C GLY A 284 2.32 -1.73 16.21
N GLU A 285 3.47 -1.14 16.47
CA GLU A 285 3.77 0.27 16.15
C GLU A 285 3.56 0.61 14.67
N LYS A 286 3.91 -0.32 13.77
CA LYS A 286 3.72 -0.12 12.34
C LYS A 286 2.25 0.07 11.97
N GLY A 287 1.34 -0.70 12.58
CA GLY A 287 -0.10 -0.56 12.38
C GLY A 287 -0.64 0.81 12.77
N ARG A 288 0.02 1.47 13.72
CA ARG A 288 -0.35 2.82 14.20
C ARG A 288 0.09 3.96 13.29
N ARG A 289 0.94 3.68 12.28
CA ARG A 289 1.54 4.70 11.40
C ARG A 289 1.04 4.64 9.97
N VAL A 290 0.29 3.61 9.59
CA VAL A 290 -0.11 3.36 8.20
C VAL A 290 -1.61 3.41 8.01
N VAL A 291 -2.02 3.74 6.78
CA VAL A 291 -3.34 3.42 6.24
C VAL A 291 -3.13 2.38 5.13
N PRO A 292 -3.65 1.16 5.28
CA PRO A 292 -3.35 0.08 4.34
C PRO A 292 -4.05 0.26 2.99
N ASN A 293 -3.43 -0.24 1.92
CA ASN A 293 -3.97 -0.16 0.55
C ASN A 293 -5.44 -0.58 0.47
N LYS A 294 -5.82 -1.64 1.18
CA LYS A 294 -7.18 -2.21 1.14
C LYS A 294 -8.27 -1.26 1.65
N VAL A 295 -7.93 -0.29 2.50
CA VAL A 295 -8.86 0.75 2.95
C VAL A 295 -9.22 1.67 1.79
N PHE A 296 -8.23 2.17 1.06
CA PHE A 296 -8.45 3.00 -0.13
C PHE A 296 -9.16 2.22 -1.24
N GLN A 297 -8.69 1.00 -1.48
CA GLN A 297 -9.20 0.10 -2.53
C GLN A 297 -10.61 -0.37 -2.24
N GLY A 298 -10.92 -0.76 -0.99
CA GLY A 298 -12.26 -1.17 -0.58
C GLY A 298 -13.28 -0.04 -0.70
N ALA A 299 -12.92 1.17 -0.27
CA ALA A 299 -13.75 2.35 -0.43
C ALA A 299 -14.02 2.68 -1.91
N ALA A 300 -12.99 2.60 -2.76
CA ALA A 300 -13.10 2.79 -4.20
C ALA A 300 -13.95 1.70 -4.88
N ALA A 301 -13.91 0.46 -4.36
CA ALA A 301 -14.74 -0.65 -4.82
C ALA A 301 -16.20 -0.56 -4.33
N GLY A 302 -16.53 0.44 -3.51
CA GLY A 302 -17.90 0.67 -3.01
C GLY A 302 -18.27 -0.14 -1.78
N CYS A 303 -17.29 -0.66 -1.03
CA CYS A 303 -17.51 -1.31 0.25
C CYS A 303 -17.56 -0.29 1.39
N ALA A 304 -18.33 -0.59 2.44
CA ALA A 304 -18.12 0.01 3.74
C ALA A 304 -16.77 -0.45 4.31
N ILE A 305 -16.11 0.39 5.10
CA ILE A 305 -14.80 0.08 5.67
C ILE A 305 -14.92 -0.14 7.18
N ILE A 306 -14.37 -1.24 7.68
CA ILE A 306 -14.11 -1.47 9.11
C ILE A 306 -12.62 -1.67 9.28
N THR A 307 -11.98 -0.85 10.11
CA THR A 307 -10.53 -0.93 10.34
C THR A 307 -10.18 -0.49 11.77
N SER A 308 -8.88 -0.59 12.15
CA SER A 308 -8.48 -0.17 13.48
C SER A 308 -8.49 1.35 13.66
N ASP A 309 -8.84 1.78 14.87
CA ASP A 309 -8.83 3.18 15.30
C ASP A 309 -7.40 3.63 15.61
N THR A 310 -6.75 4.18 14.59
CA THR A 310 -5.41 4.77 14.67
C THR A 310 -5.43 6.20 14.15
N ALA A 311 -4.48 7.03 14.58
CA ALA A 311 -4.44 8.44 14.20
C ALA A 311 -4.46 8.65 12.66
N PRO A 312 -3.62 7.94 11.85
CA PRO A 312 -3.66 8.12 10.40
C PRO A 312 -4.99 7.63 9.79
N GLN A 313 -5.55 6.52 10.25
CA GLN A 313 -6.81 6.00 9.72
C GLN A 313 -7.99 6.91 10.07
N ARG A 314 -8.04 7.42 11.30
CA ARG A 314 -9.05 8.40 11.72
C ARG A 314 -8.98 9.69 10.89
N ARG A 315 -7.76 10.19 10.63
CA ARG A 315 -7.56 11.41 9.83
C ARG A 315 -8.00 11.24 8.38
N VAL A 316 -7.72 10.07 7.79
CA VAL A 316 -8.04 9.80 6.38
C VAL A 316 -9.50 9.43 6.17
N LEU A 317 -10.12 8.70 7.10
CA LEU A 317 -11.45 8.14 6.89
C LEU A 317 -12.57 8.96 7.57
N GLY A 318 -12.27 9.64 8.68
CA GLY A 318 -13.29 10.36 9.45
C GLY A 318 -14.50 9.45 9.78
N ASP A 319 -15.69 9.95 9.52
CA ASP A 319 -16.96 9.25 9.75
C ASP A 319 -17.37 8.29 8.61
N ALA A 320 -16.55 8.18 7.56
CA ALA A 320 -16.82 7.31 6.41
C ALA A 320 -16.46 5.83 6.66
N ALA A 321 -16.05 5.48 7.88
CA ALA A 321 -15.68 4.11 8.26
C ALA A 321 -16.05 3.81 9.70
N ILE A 322 -16.18 2.53 10.03
CA ILE A 322 -16.21 2.09 11.43
C ILE A 322 -14.78 1.84 11.89
N LEU A 323 -14.39 2.53 12.96
CA LEU A 323 -13.08 2.40 13.58
C LEU A 323 -13.22 1.64 14.91
N VAL A 324 -12.51 0.51 15.02
CA VAL A 324 -12.51 -0.33 16.22
C VAL A 324 -11.13 -0.33 16.89
N PRO A 325 -11.00 -0.50 18.20
CA PRO A 325 -9.70 -0.54 18.85
C PRO A 325 -8.80 -1.63 18.22
N PRO A 326 -7.49 -1.36 17.98
CA PRO A 326 -6.56 -2.36 17.48
C PRO A 326 -6.53 -3.60 18.37
N GLY A 327 -6.66 -4.80 17.78
CA GLY A 327 -6.64 -6.07 18.52
C GLY A 327 -7.95 -6.43 19.20
N ASP A 328 -8.98 -5.61 19.12
CA ASP A 328 -10.27 -5.87 19.78
C ASP A 328 -11.21 -6.68 18.87
N ALA A 329 -11.18 -7.99 19.05
CA ALA A 329 -12.04 -8.92 18.31
C ALA A 329 -13.53 -8.75 18.68
N GLY A 330 -13.84 -8.38 19.93
CA GLY A 330 -15.21 -8.15 20.38
C GLY A 330 -15.83 -6.93 19.70
N ALA A 331 -15.11 -5.80 19.64
CA ALA A 331 -15.56 -4.61 18.93
C ALA A 331 -15.75 -4.86 17.43
N LEU A 332 -14.85 -5.64 16.80
CA LEU A 332 -15.00 -6.03 15.39
C LEU A 332 -16.24 -6.91 15.18
N ALA A 333 -16.46 -7.90 16.04
CA ALA A 333 -17.64 -8.76 16.00
C ALA A 333 -18.94 -7.94 16.15
N ALA A 334 -18.99 -7.03 17.13
CA ALA A 334 -20.13 -6.15 17.34
C ALA A 334 -20.43 -5.28 16.12
N ALA A 335 -19.41 -4.68 15.49
CA ALA A 335 -19.57 -3.87 14.30
C ALA A 335 -20.11 -4.68 13.09
N LEU A 336 -19.67 -5.93 12.93
CA LEU A 336 -20.18 -6.82 11.89
C LEU A 336 -21.66 -7.18 12.12
N LEU A 337 -22.05 -7.51 13.36
CA LEU A 337 -23.43 -7.81 13.71
C LEU A 337 -24.34 -6.58 13.57
N GLU A 338 -23.89 -5.42 13.98
CA GLU A 338 -24.62 -4.15 13.81
C GLU A 338 -24.99 -3.94 12.34
N LEU A 339 -24.00 -4.05 11.43
CA LEU A 339 -24.24 -3.83 10.00
C LEU A 339 -25.01 -5.00 9.32
N ALA A 340 -25.00 -6.19 9.90
CA ALA A 340 -25.87 -7.27 9.46
C ALA A 340 -27.35 -7.00 9.77
N LEU A 341 -27.63 -6.34 10.88
CA LEU A 341 -28.98 -5.97 11.34
C LEU A 341 -29.46 -4.65 10.75
N ASP A 342 -28.59 -3.64 10.68
CA ASP A 342 -28.90 -2.30 10.17
C ASP A 342 -28.36 -2.09 8.74
N ARG A 343 -29.15 -2.50 7.76
CA ARG A 343 -28.83 -2.31 6.34
C ARG A 343 -28.94 -0.84 5.89
N GLY A 344 -29.66 -0.01 6.63
CA GLY A 344 -29.69 1.44 6.44
C GLY A 344 -28.32 2.04 6.71
N ARG A 345 -27.78 1.77 7.90
CA ARG A 345 -26.44 2.20 8.31
C ARG A 345 -25.33 1.69 7.37
N LEU A 346 -25.43 0.43 6.93
CA LEU A 346 -24.50 -0.11 5.94
C LEU A 346 -24.51 0.70 4.64
N ARG A 347 -25.68 1.07 4.11
CA ARG A 347 -25.77 1.87 2.88
C ARG A 347 -25.17 3.26 3.06
N GLU A 348 -25.44 3.92 4.18
CA GLU A 348 -24.84 5.22 4.51
C GLU A 348 -23.32 5.16 4.51
N LEU A 349 -22.72 4.16 5.18
CA LEU A 349 -21.27 3.98 5.23
C LEU A 349 -20.67 3.66 3.86
N ARG A 350 -21.32 2.83 3.05
CA ARG A 350 -20.89 2.54 1.68
C ARG A 350 -20.89 3.80 0.81
N THR A 351 -21.93 4.63 0.94
CA THR A 351 -22.04 5.91 0.22
C THR A 351 -20.94 6.86 0.67
N ALA A 352 -20.78 7.06 1.99
CA ALA A 352 -19.75 7.95 2.54
C ALA A 352 -18.33 7.51 2.14
N ALA A 353 -18.02 6.22 2.22
CA ALA A 353 -16.72 5.68 1.80
C ALA A 353 -16.46 5.90 0.30
N ARG A 354 -17.46 5.70 -0.55
CA ARG A 354 -17.39 5.90 -2.00
C ARG A 354 -17.19 7.37 -2.36
N GLU A 355 -17.91 8.29 -1.73
CA GLU A 355 -17.75 9.74 -1.93
C GLU A 355 -16.38 10.22 -1.49
N LEU A 356 -15.91 9.76 -0.32
CA LEU A 356 -14.57 10.03 0.19
C LEU A 356 -13.50 9.54 -0.82
N ALA A 357 -13.66 8.30 -1.32
CA ALA A 357 -12.74 7.72 -2.29
C ALA A 357 -12.71 8.52 -3.60
N ALA A 358 -13.88 8.88 -4.15
CA ALA A 358 -13.96 9.67 -5.38
C ALA A 358 -13.29 11.04 -5.23
N LYS A 359 -13.46 11.68 -4.07
CA LYS A 359 -12.93 13.02 -3.79
C LYS A 359 -11.43 13.05 -3.48
N HIS A 360 -10.89 12.01 -2.80
CA HIS A 360 -9.55 12.08 -2.23
C HIS A 360 -8.63 10.92 -2.56
N PHE A 361 -9.14 9.76 -3.00
CA PHE A 361 -8.33 8.54 -3.15
C PHE A 361 -8.05 8.18 -4.61
N SER A 362 -8.64 8.90 -5.57
CA SER A 362 -8.36 8.64 -6.99
C SER A 362 -6.90 8.97 -7.32
N PRO A 363 -6.30 8.30 -8.32
CA PRO A 363 -4.92 8.56 -8.72
C PRO A 363 -4.69 10.05 -9.00
N ALA A 364 -5.62 10.72 -9.68
CA ALA A 364 -5.51 12.15 -9.99
C ALA A 364 -5.46 13.03 -8.73
N GLN A 365 -6.20 12.69 -7.68
CA GLN A 365 -6.28 13.49 -6.47
C GLN A 365 -5.10 13.28 -5.53
N VAL A 366 -4.67 12.03 -5.35
CA VAL A 366 -3.58 11.75 -4.40
C VAL A 366 -2.25 12.38 -4.78
N VAL A 367 -2.03 12.65 -6.08
CA VAL A 367 -0.76 13.23 -6.57
C VAL A 367 -0.73 14.75 -6.56
N VAL A 368 -1.85 15.42 -6.25
CA VAL A 368 -1.91 16.91 -6.25
C VAL A 368 -0.81 17.54 -5.40
N PRO A 369 -0.54 17.08 -4.14
CA PRO A 369 0.54 17.63 -3.33
C PRO A 369 1.93 17.49 -3.99
N LEU A 370 2.15 16.38 -4.72
CA LEU A 370 3.41 16.17 -5.45
C LEU A 370 3.52 17.13 -6.62
N ILE A 371 2.46 17.33 -7.41
CA ILE A 371 2.44 18.27 -8.54
C ILE A 371 2.72 19.69 -8.06
N GLU A 372 2.06 20.14 -6.99
CA GLU A 372 2.28 21.45 -6.40
C GLU A 372 3.72 21.64 -5.90
N ARG A 373 4.31 20.59 -5.31
CA ARG A 373 5.72 20.60 -4.87
C ARG A 373 6.69 20.72 -6.03
N LEU A 374 6.38 20.08 -7.17
CA LEU A 374 7.23 20.09 -8.37
C LEU A 374 7.09 21.37 -9.19
N ALA A 375 6.03 22.12 -8.99
CA ALA A 375 5.79 23.41 -9.66
C ALA A 375 6.51 24.60 -9.00
N ARG A 376 6.97 24.43 -7.76
CA ARG A 376 7.78 25.40 -6.99
C ARG A 376 9.25 25.33 -7.35
#